data_c816d111ad260c1bb8471266e1f82b57
#
_entry.id   c816d111ad260c1bb8471266e1f82b57
#
_cell.length_a   1.000
_cell.length_b   1.000
_cell.length_c   1.000
_cell.angle_alpha   90.00
_cell.angle_beta   90.00
_cell.angle_gamma   90.00
#
_symmetry.space_group_name_H-M   'P 1'
#
loop_
_entity.id
_entity.type
_entity.pdbx_description
1 polymer ?
#
loop_
_entity_poly.entity_id
_entity_poly.type
_entity_poly.pdbx_seq_one_letter_code
_entity_poly.pdbx_strand_id
1 'polypeptide(L)'
;MALTIQISLLPSAIFVIVAMTNFIPIFPLAIVVYPGEELNLHIFEPRYKQLIKDCWQSKKPFGIPAVINDKVAELGTSVEIIEITEVYENGEMDIKTKGLEVFSILEVVKEIPDKLYEGAIVNYPENSYKTNSRLMHKVIETILKLHNILKVKKTYNKPNEELRSYDVAHHAGLSIKEEYELLGLFHELQRQEYLKQHLLKVLPVVAEMETLKKRIQLNGHFKNLSGFKL
;
A
#
# COMPACT_ATOMS: atom_id res chain seq x y z
N MET A 1 -5.36 57.66 -29.93
CA MET A 1 -5.78 57.46 -28.54
C MET A 1 -5.71 55.94 -28.27
N ALA A 2 -4.59 55.51 -27.73
CA ALA A 2 -4.35 54.07 -27.45
C ALA A 2 -4.75 53.83 -25.97
N LEU A 3 -5.71 52.94 -25.75
CA LEU A 3 -6.14 52.54 -24.39
C LEU A 3 -5.17 51.45 -23.92
N THR A 4 -4.27 51.79 -23.02
CA THR A 4 -3.39 50.83 -22.32
C THR A 4 -4.21 50.19 -21.21
N ILE A 5 -4.58 48.92 -21.40
CA ILE A 5 -5.18 48.11 -20.32
C ILE A 5 -4.06 47.64 -19.41
N GLN A 6 -3.99 48.25 -18.25
CA GLN A 6 -3.07 47.82 -17.17
C GLN A 6 -3.75 46.72 -16.39
N ILE A 7 -3.35 45.46 -16.66
CA ILE A 7 -3.79 44.29 -15.88
C ILE A 7 -2.96 44.27 -14.60
N SER A 8 -3.56 44.78 -13.50
CA SER A 8 -3.00 44.57 -12.17
C SER A 8 -3.29 43.12 -11.76
N LEU A 9 -2.26 42.29 -11.75
CA LEU A 9 -2.32 40.93 -11.19
C LEU A 9 -2.57 41.03 -9.67
N LEU A 10 -3.80 40.83 -9.25
CA LEU A 10 -4.21 40.76 -7.86
C LEU A 10 -3.62 39.48 -7.21
N PRO A 11 -3.13 39.56 -5.96
CA PRO A 11 -2.63 38.41 -5.22
C PRO A 11 -3.67 37.30 -4.96
N SER A 12 -4.96 37.58 -5.24
CA SER A 12 -6.05 36.59 -5.16
C SER A 12 -6.01 35.49 -6.21
N ALA A 13 -5.34 35.67 -7.35
CA ALA A 13 -5.24 34.64 -8.39
C ALA A 13 -4.33 33.48 -7.97
N ILE A 14 -3.25 33.75 -7.22
CA ILE A 14 -2.36 32.72 -6.66
C ILE A 14 -3.09 31.92 -5.59
N PHE A 15 -3.91 32.58 -4.76
CA PHE A 15 -4.69 31.91 -3.72
C PHE A 15 -5.80 31.00 -4.28
N VAL A 16 -6.38 31.36 -5.43
CA VAL A 16 -7.40 30.56 -6.12
C VAL A 16 -6.78 29.33 -6.78
N ILE A 17 -5.55 29.42 -7.31
CA ILE A 17 -4.84 28.26 -7.89
C ILE A 17 -4.47 27.25 -6.81
N VAL A 18 -4.02 27.68 -5.64
CA VAL A 18 -3.73 26.80 -4.47
C VAL A 18 -4.99 26.12 -3.94
N ALA A 19 -6.15 26.75 -4.03
CA ALA A 19 -7.42 26.15 -3.62
C ALA A 19 -7.98 25.08 -4.59
N MET A 20 -7.44 24.97 -5.80
CA MET A 20 -7.83 23.99 -6.82
C MET A 20 -6.80 22.86 -7.00
N THR A 21 -5.68 22.88 -6.28
CA THR A 21 -4.70 21.81 -6.32
C THR A 21 -5.01 20.75 -5.25
N ASN A 22 -4.99 19.48 -5.63
CA ASN A 22 -5.11 18.34 -4.71
C ASN A 22 -3.82 18.22 -3.89
N PHE A 23 -3.62 19.13 -2.92
CA PHE A 23 -2.50 19.07 -2.00
C PHE A 23 -2.80 18.08 -0.88
N ILE A 24 -1.85 17.18 -0.59
CA ILE A 24 -1.94 16.20 0.48
C ILE A 24 -0.62 16.15 1.27
N PRO A 25 -0.66 16.18 2.64
CA PRO A 25 0.51 15.84 3.45
C PRO A 25 0.95 14.42 3.15
N ILE A 26 2.28 14.14 3.12
CA ILE A 26 2.77 12.80 2.80
C ILE A 26 3.58 12.19 3.93
N PHE A 27 3.41 10.88 4.08
CA PHE A 27 4.16 10.00 4.97
C PHE A 27 4.71 8.81 4.16
N PRO A 28 5.90 8.95 3.52
CA PRO A 28 6.49 7.89 2.72
C PRO A 28 6.85 6.66 3.56
N LEU A 29 6.46 5.47 3.09
CA LEU A 29 6.77 4.20 3.76
C LEU A 29 7.29 3.16 2.76
N ALA A 30 8.18 2.28 3.21
CA ALA A 30 8.71 1.16 2.42
C ALA A 30 7.71 -0.01 2.33
N ILE A 31 6.44 0.31 2.10
CA ILE A 31 5.33 -0.62 1.91
C ILE A 31 4.40 -0.08 0.81
N VAL A 32 3.56 -0.94 0.28
CA VAL A 32 2.43 -0.54 -0.58
C VAL A 32 1.16 -0.66 0.24
N VAL A 33 0.37 0.41 0.28
CA VAL A 33 -0.95 0.41 0.93
C VAL A 33 -2.02 0.37 -0.16
N TYR A 34 -3.01 -0.49 0.00
CA TYR A 34 -4.10 -0.60 -0.96
C TYR A 34 -5.38 0.11 -0.49
N PRO A 35 -6.22 0.59 -1.43
CA PRO A 35 -7.56 1.07 -1.10
C PRO A 35 -8.38 0.04 -0.33
N GLY A 36 -8.98 0.47 0.78
CA GLY A 36 -9.79 -0.38 1.67
C GLY A 36 -8.99 -1.11 2.75
N GLU A 37 -7.66 -1.10 2.69
CA GLU A 37 -6.79 -1.74 3.67
C GLU A 37 -6.77 -0.97 4.99
N GLU A 38 -6.84 -1.70 6.12
CA GLU A 38 -6.59 -1.15 7.44
C GLU A 38 -5.12 -1.34 7.82
N LEU A 39 -4.48 -0.26 8.27
CA LEU A 39 -3.07 -0.25 8.63
C LEU A 39 -2.89 0.39 10.02
N ASN A 40 -2.17 -0.31 10.89
CA ASN A 40 -1.76 0.23 12.17
C ASN A 40 -0.37 0.82 12.06
N LEU A 41 -0.18 2.06 12.54
CA LEU A 41 1.09 2.78 12.47
C LEU A 41 1.50 3.25 13.85
N HIS A 42 2.78 3.06 14.18
CA HIS A 42 3.43 3.65 15.34
C HIS A 42 4.16 4.93 14.92
N ILE A 43 3.78 6.07 15.49
CA ILE A 43 4.24 7.40 15.11
C ILE A 43 5.20 7.95 16.16
N PHE A 44 6.48 7.98 15.85
CA PHE A 44 7.53 8.42 16.79
C PHE A 44 8.30 9.66 16.30
N GLU A 45 8.44 9.88 14.99
CA GLU A 45 9.17 11.03 14.45
C GLU A 45 8.40 12.35 14.66
N PRO A 46 9.06 13.45 15.09
CA PRO A 46 8.38 14.74 15.34
C PRO A 46 7.58 15.27 14.16
N ARG A 47 8.10 15.14 12.93
CA ARG A 47 7.41 15.57 11.71
C ARG A 47 6.09 14.82 11.49
N TYR A 48 6.07 13.53 11.75
CA TYR A 48 4.85 12.74 11.58
C TYR A 48 3.89 12.87 12.77
N LYS A 49 4.39 13.13 13.98
CA LYS A 49 3.54 13.53 15.11
C LYS A 49 2.74 14.81 14.79
N GLN A 50 3.38 15.79 14.14
CA GLN A 50 2.68 17.01 13.70
C GLN A 50 1.68 16.69 12.59
N LEU A 51 2.09 15.93 11.55
CA LEU A 51 1.23 15.52 10.44
C LEU A 51 -0.06 14.86 10.94
N ILE A 52 0.07 13.86 11.81
CA ILE A 52 -1.09 13.14 12.34
C ILE A 52 -2.02 14.05 13.16
N LYS A 53 -1.45 14.93 14.01
CA LYS A 53 -2.26 15.91 14.77
C LYS A 53 -3.04 16.83 13.83
N ASP A 54 -2.39 17.38 12.81
CA ASP A 54 -3.02 18.27 11.84
C ASP A 54 -4.14 17.57 11.05
N CYS A 55 -3.86 16.37 10.55
CA CYS A 55 -4.84 15.59 9.80
C CYS A 55 -6.02 15.14 10.69
N TRP A 56 -5.75 14.72 11.92
CA TRP A 56 -6.80 14.36 12.87
C TRP A 56 -7.71 15.50 13.24
N GLN A 57 -7.15 16.70 13.50
CA GLN A 57 -7.93 17.90 13.83
C GLN A 57 -8.75 18.40 12.64
N SER A 58 -8.16 18.40 11.43
CA SER A 58 -8.83 18.89 10.23
C SER A 58 -9.76 17.86 9.58
N LYS A 59 -9.75 16.60 10.04
CA LYS A 59 -10.46 15.46 9.44
C LYS A 59 -10.12 15.26 7.96
N LYS A 60 -8.86 15.54 7.60
CA LYS A 60 -8.35 15.37 6.23
C LYS A 60 -7.45 14.13 6.14
N PRO A 61 -7.45 13.44 5.00
CA PRO A 61 -6.53 12.34 4.76
C PRO A 61 -5.10 12.83 4.59
N PHE A 62 -4.14 11.91 4.72
CA PHE A 62 -2.76 12.08 4.31
C PHE A 62 -2.36 10.97 3.32
N GLY A 63 -1.31 11.18 2.57
CA GLY A 63 -0.83 10.24 1.56
C GLY A 63 0.28 9.35 2.09
N ILE A 64 0.25 8.06 1.75
CA ILE A 64 1.36 7.13 1.93
C ILE A 64 1.89 6.75 0.55
N PRO A 65 2.86 7.51 -0.01
CA PRO A 65 3.58 7.07 -1.19
C PRO A 65 4.50 5.91 -0.85
N ALA A 66 4.60 4.92 -1.75
CA ALA A 66 5.52 3.81 -1.58
C ALA A 66 6.98 4.27 -1.70
N VAL A 67 7.88 3.67 -0.90
CA VAL A 67 9.33 3.85 -1.05
C VAL A 67 9.91 2.58 -1.67
N ILE A 68 10.44 2.71 -2.88
CA ILE A 68 11.02 1.62 -3.67
C ILE A 68 12.49 1.92 -3.94
N ASN A 69 13.40 1.02 -3.54
CA ASN A 69 14.85 1.23 -3.66
C ASN A 69 15.31 2.58 -3.06
N ASP A 70 14.86 2.88 -1.83
CA ASP A 70 15.15 4.10 -1.07
C ASP A 70 14.71 5.42 -1.74
N LYS A 71 13.77 5.34 -2.67
CA LYS A 71 13.19 6.52 -3.34
C LYS A 71 11.68 6.52 -3.19
N VAL A 72 11.14 7.71 -2.93
CA VAL A 72 9.70 7.92 -2.95
C VAL A 72 9.21 7.71 -4.39
N ALA A 73 8.30 6.78 -4.55
CA ALA A 73 7.70 6.44 -5.83
C ALA A 73 6.57 7.41 -6.18
N GLU A 74 6.17 7.43 -7.43
CA GLU A 74 5.13 8.31 -7.94
C GLU A 74 3.74 7.99 -7.38
N LEU A 75 3.45 6.69 -7.16
CA LEU A 75 2.14 6.26 -6.68
C LEU A 75 2.15 6.04 -5.18
N GLY A 76 1.01 6.33 -4.57
CA GLY A 76 0.70 6.03 -3.19
C GLY A 76 -0.81 5.91 -2.96
N THR A 77 -1.19 5.67 -1.72
CA THR A 77 -2.60 5.62 -1.32
C THR A 77 -2.88 6.70 -0.27
N SER A 78 -3.93 7.48 -0.48
CA SER A 78 -4.45 8.38 0.54
C SER A 78 -5.10 7.55 1.65
N VAL A 79 -4.90 7.95 2.90
CA VAL A 79 -5.44 7.23 4.05
C VAL A 79 -6.12 8.19 5.02
N GLU A 80 -7.21 7.73 5.61
CA GLU A 80 -7.86 8.40 6.72
C GLU A 80 -7.44 7.80 8.06
N ILE A 81 -7.39 8.62 9.11
CA ILE A 81 -7.17 8.15 10.47
C ILE A 81 -8.53 7.73 11.03
N ILE A 82 -8.70 6.43 11.31
CA ILE A 82 -9.91 5.89 11.92
C ILE A 82 -9.91 6.21 13.42
N GLU A 83 -8.76 5.99 14.08
CA GLU A 83 -8.63 6.07 15.51
C GLU A 83 -7.18 6.35 15.92
N ILE A 84 -6.99 7.11 17.00
CA ILE A 84 -5.74 7.18 17.73
C ILE A 84 -5.91 6.23 18.92
N THR A 85 -5.29 5.05 18.84
CA THR A 85 -5.51 3.96 19.81
C THR A 85 -4.72 4.18 21.10
N GLU A 86 -3.56 4.85 21.01
CA GLU A 86 -2.73 5.16 22.17
C GLU A 86 -1.92 6.43 21.96
N VAL A 87 -1.71 7.18 23.03
CA VAL A 87 -0.80 8.34 23.08
C VAL A 87 0.11 8.17 24.29
N TYR A 88 1.41 8.08 24.02
CA TYR A 88 2.44 7.86 25.03
C TYR A 88 2.90 9.17 25.67
N GLU A 89 3.51 9.11 26.87
CA GLU A 89 4.03 10.28 27.60
C GLU A 89 5.06 11.10 26.80
N ASN A 90 5.88 10.43 25.96
CA ASN A 90 6.86 11.06 25.08
C ASN A 90 6.22 11.67 23.80
N GLY A 91 4.90 11.62 23.71
CA GLY A 91 4.11 12.13 22.57
C GLY A 91 4.14 11.24 21.34
N GLU A 92 4.65 10.01 21.43
CA GLU A 92 4.44 8.97 20.42
C GLU A 92 2.98 8.55 20.42
N MET A 93 2.54 7.95 19.31
CA MET A 93 1.14 7.53 19.22
C MET A 93 0.99 6.32 18.30
N ASP A 94 0.06 5.47 18.64
CA ASP A 94 -0.43 4.40 17.80
C ASP A 94 -1.75 4.83 17.16
N ILE A 95 -1.82 4.64 15.84
CA ILE A 95 -3.00 5.02 15.07
C ILE A 95 -3.47 3.86 14.20
N LYS A 96 -4.78 3.81 13.99
CA LYS A 96 -5.41 2.94 13.01
C LYS A 96 -5.87 3.78 11.82
N THR A 97 -5.46 3.38 10.62
CA THR A 97 -5.78 4.08 9.37
C THR A 97 -6.48 3.15 8.39
N LYS A 98 -7.10 3.75 7.37
CA LYS A 98 -7.72 3.01 6.26
C LYS A 98 -7.38 3.67 4.93
N GLY A 99 -6.94 2.85 3.97
CA GLY A 99 -6.70 3.25 2.60
C GLY A 99 -7.97 3.71 1.89
N LEU A 100 -7.89 4.82 1.17
CA LEU A 100 -9.00 5.41 0.43
C LEU A 100 -8.81 5.24 -1.08
N GLU A 101 -7.97 6.07 -1.69
CA GLU A 101 -7.80 6.16 -3.13
C GLU A 101 -6.31 6.17 -3.50
N VAL A 102 -5.99 5.57 -4.64
CA VAL A 102 -4.64 5.67 -5.23
C VAL A 102 -4.45 7.08 -5.77
N PHE A 103 -3.30 7.68 -5.48
CA PHE A 103 -2.89 8.94 -6.08
C PHE A 103 -1.56 8.81 -6.83
N SER A 104 -1.34 9.73 -7.77
CA SER A 104 -0.05 9.94 -8.45
C SER A 104 0.51 11.30 -8.06
N ILE A 105 1.77 11.34 -7.62
CA ILE A 105 2.48 12.57 -7.27
C ILE A 105 2.84 13.30 -8.56
N LEU A 106 2.42 14.55 -8.65
CA LEU A 106 2.82 15.49 -9.70
C LEU A 106 4.04 16.29 -9.27
N GLU A 107 4.07 16.71 -7.99
CA GLU A 107 5.15 17.51 -7.42
C GLU A 107 5.24 17.25 -5.91
N VAL A 108 6.47 17.12 -5.39
CA VAL A 108 6.73 17.05 -3.95
C VAL A 108 7.03 18.45 -3.42
N VAL A 109 6.27 18.89 -2.43
CA VAL A 109 6.44 20.16 -1.71
C VAL A 109 7.22 19.90 -0.43
N LYS A 110 8.52 20.17 -0.45
CA LYS A 110 9.43 19.87 0.69
C LYS A 110 9.29 20.84 1.85
N GLU A 111 9.00 22.11 1.54
CA GLU A 111 8.92 23.16 2.55
C GLU A 111 7.49 23.73 2.60
N ILE A 112 6.84 23.52 3.74
CA ILE A 112 5.51 24.05 4.02
C ILE A 112 5.64 24.98 5.24
N PRO A 113 5.19 26.23 5.17
CA PRO A 113 5.28 27.15 6.31
C PRO A 113 4.70 26.54 7.59
N ASP A 114 5.46 26.60 8.69
CA ASP A 114 5.11 26.11 10.03
C ASP A 114 4.87 24.58 10.10
N LYS A 115 5.33 23.79 9.12
CA LYS A 115 5.22 22.32 9.11
C LYS A 115 6.60 21.65 9.06
N LEU A 116 6.72 20.58 9.80
CA LEU A 116 7.92 19.72 9.82
C LEU A 116 7.85 18.62 8.76
N TYR A 117 6.68 18.36 8.21
CA TYR A 117 6.42 17.32 7.21
C TYR A 117 6.33 17.90 5.81
N GLU A 118 6.58 17.04 4.84
CA GLU A 118 6.44 17.34 3.42
C GLU A 118 5.01 17.09 2.95
N GLY A 119 4.66 17.66 1.80
CA GLY A 119 3.41 17.39 1.11
C GLY A 119 3.64 17.10 -0.35
N ALA A 120 2.57 16.80 -1.07
CA ALA A 120 2.60 16.64 -2.51
C ALA A 120 1.37 17.25 -3.16
N ILE A 121 1.55 17.76 -4.37
CA ILE A 121 0.48 18.02 -5.32
C ILE A 121 0.23 16.72 -6.05
N VAL A 122 -1.00 16.22 -6.01
CA VAL A 122 -1.35 14.89 -6.52
C VAL A 122 -2.53 14.94 -7.49
N ASN A 123 -2.60 13.90 -8.29
CA ASN A 123 -3.74 13.55 -9.11
C ASN A 123 -4.33 12.22 -8.61
N TYR A 124 -5.65 12.04 -8.72
CA TYR A 124 -6.36 10.80 -8.40
C TYR A 124 -6.81 10.14 -9.70
N PRO A 125 -6.07 9.13 -10.21
CA PRO A 125 -6.46 8.42 -11.41
C PRO A 125 -7.78 7.67 -11.21
N GLU A 126 -8.63 7.63 -12.24
CA GLU A 126 -9.86 6.85 -12.20
C GLU A 126 -9.53 5.36 -12.00
N ASN A 127 -10.08 4.75 -10.95
CA ASN A 127 -9.82 3.37 -10.58
C ASN A 127 -11.10 2.54 -10.72
N SER A 128 -11.14 1.65 -11.70
CA SER A 128 -12.29 0.79 -11.98
C SER A 128 -12.26 -0.46 -11.11
N TYR A 129 -13.39 -0.73 -10.44
CA TYR A 129 -13.59 -1.90 -9.58
C TYR A 129 -14.49 -2.97 -10.21
N LYS A 130 -14.70 -2.91 -11.54
CA LYS A 130 -15.49 -3.91 -12.26
C LYS A 130 -14.75 -5.25 -12.25
N THR A 131 -15.29 -6.23 -11.53
CA THR A 131 -14.69 -7.55 -11.30
C THR A 131 -15.16 -8.62 -12.30
N ASN A 132 -14.35 -9.67 -12.49
CA ASN A 132 -14.74 -10.94 -13.06
C ASN A 132 -14.73 -12.00 -11.94
N SER A 133 -15.91 -12.38 -11.46
CA SER A 133 -16.06 -13.30 -10.32
C SER A 133 -15.43 -14.68 -10.59
N ARG A 134 -15.48 -15.20 -11.81
CA ARG A 134 -14.84 -16.50 -12.13
C ARG A 134 -13.31 -16.40 -12.05
N LEU A 135 -12.75 -15.30 -12.53
CA LEU A 135 -11.32 -15.07 -12.49
C LEU A 135 -10.87 -14.87 -11.05
N MET A 136 -11.59 -14.05 -10.27
CA MET A 136 -11.28 -13.81 -8.86
C MET A 136 -11.36 -15.10 -8.02
N HIS A 137 -12.36 -15.93 -8.26
CA HIS A 137 -12.47 -17.23 -7.60
C HIS A 137 -11.21 -18.11 -7.84
N LYS A 138 -10.72 -18.17 -9.08
CA LYS A 138 -9.48 -18.90 -9.41
C LYS A 138 -8.25 -18.31 -8.70
N VAL A 139 -8.15 -16.98 -8.60
CA VAL A 139 -7.07 -16.31 -7.87
C VAL A 139 -7.11 -16.73 -6.39
N ILE A 140 -8.27 -16.60 -5.74
CA ILE A 140 -8.45 -16.97 -4.33
C ILE A 140 -8.11 -18.45 -4.11
N GLU A 141 -8.65 -19.35 -4.93
CA GLU A 141 -8.39 -20.79 -4.85
C GLU A 141 -6.87 -21.10 -4.95
N THR A 142 -6.16 -20.38 -5.83
CA THR A 142 -4.72 -20.56 -6.00
C THR A 142 -3.93 -20.01 -4.82
N ILE A 143 -4.34 -18.87 -4.25
CA ILE A 143 -3.75 -18.33 -3.01
C ILE A 143 -3.95 -19.31 -1.85
N LEU A 144 -5.13 -19.90 -1.70
CA LEU A 144 -5.38 -20.90 -0.67
C LEU A 144 -4.51 -22.15 -0.84
N LYS A 145 -4.25 -22.61 -2.08
CA LYS A 145 -3.27 -23.69 -2.36
C LYS A 145 -1.87 -23.27 -1.94
N LEU A 146 -1.43 -22.05 -2.26
CA LEU A 146 -0.13 -21.52 -1.84
C LEU A 146 -0.01 -21.51 -0.31
N HIS A 147 -1.02 -20.99 0.39
CA HIS A 147 -1.05 -20.95 1.85
C HIS A 147 -1.02 -22.33 2.48
N ASN A 148 -1.72 -23.32 1.90
CA ASN A 148 -1.67 -24.70 2.36
C ASN A 148 -0.26 -25.32 2.24
N ILE A 149 0.44 -25.07 1.14
CA ILE A 149 1.82 -25.53 0.95
C ILE A 149 2.75 -24.89 1.99
N LEU A 150 2.61 -23.57 2.21
CA LEU A 150 3.41 -22.80 3.17
C LEU A 150 2.96 -22.99 4.63
N LYS A 151 1.86 -23.71 4.89
CA LYS A 151 1.24 -23.90 6.21
C LYS A 151 0.85 -22.57 6.88
N VAL A 152 0.50 -21.58 6.10
CA VAL A 152 -0.01 -20.28 6.58
C VAL A 152 -1.52 -20.39 6.75
N LYS A 153 -2.03 -19.94 7.90
CA LYS A 153 -3.47 -19.78 8.13
C LYS A 153 -3.82 -18.31 8.01
N LYS A 154 -4.68 -17.96 7.09
CA LYS A 154 -5.20 -16.62 6.91
C LYS A 154 -6.72 -16.66 6.75
N THR A 155 -7.40 -15.79 7.47
CA THR A 155 -8.82 -15.51 7.30
C THR A 155 -8.99 -14.10 6.77
N TYR A 156 -9.94 -13.92 5.87
CA TYR A 156 -10.32 -12.61 5.37
C TYR A 156 -11.54 -12.09 6.14
N ASN A 157 -11.61 -10.78 6.32
CA ASN A 157 -12.73 -10.14 7.04
C ASN A 157 -13.99 -9.99 6.17
N LYS A 158 -13.92 -10.49 4.91
CA LYS A 158 -15.01 -10.44 3.92
C LYS A 158 -15.30 -11.84 3.39
N PRO A 159 -16.53 -12.13 2.97
CA PRO A 159 -16.84 -13.35 2.20
C PRO A 159 -16.01 -13.42 0.90
N ASN A 160 -15.68 -14.63 0.46
CA ASN A 160 -14.84 -14.82 -0.72
C ASN A 160 -15.42 -14.18 -1.99
N GLU A 161 -16.75 -14.08 -2.09
CA GLU A 161 -17.49 -13.48 -3.20
C GLU A 161 -17.32 -11.96 -3.29
N GLU A 162 -16.99 -11.31 -2.16
CA GLU A 162 -16.78 -9.88 -2.04
C GLU A 162 -15.31 -9.47 -2.14
N LEU A 163 -14.39 -10.45 -2.10
CA LEU A 163 -12.96 -10.18 -2.19
C LEU A 163 -12.59 -9.68 -3.58
N ARG A 164 -11.73 -8.67 -3.61
CA ARG A 164 -11.11 -8.09 -4.80
C ARG A 164 -9.60 -8.26 -4.75
N SER A 165 -8.93 -7.91 -5.82
CA SER A 165 -7.48 -8.07 -5.93
C SER A 165 -6.71 -7.37 -4.83
N TYR A 166 -7.10 -6.17 -4.42
CA TYR A 166 -6.44 -5.44 -3.32
C TYR A 166 -6.59 -6.15 -1.97
N ASP A 167 -7.72 -6.81 -1.71
CA ASP A 167 -7.94 -7.53 -0.44
C ASP A 167 -7.01 -8.74 -0.27
N VAL A 168 -6.48 -9.29 -1.36
CA VAL A 168 -5.67 -10.52 -1.36
C VAL A 168 -4.22 -10.32 -1.82
N ALA A 169 -3.86 -9.13 -2.28
CA ALA A 169 -2.56 -8.85 -2.90
C ALA A 169 -1.38 -9.21 -2.00
N HIS A 170 -1.35 -8.76 -0.75
CA HIS A 170 -0.30 -9.06 0.23
C HIS A 170 -0.19 -10.55 0.58
N HIS A 171 -1.16 -11.36 0.16
CA HIS A 171 -1.22 -12.79 0.42
C HIS A 171 -0.88 -13.66 -0.79
N ALA A 172 -0.59 -13.01 -1.93
CA ALA A 172 -0.24 -13.68 -3.18
C ALA A 172 1.27 -14.00 -3.30
N GLY A 173 2.10 -13.54 -2.36
CA GLY A 173 3.56 -13.70 -2.40
C GLY A 173 4.25 -12.77 -3.40
N LEU A 174 3.69 -11.59 -3.61
CA LEU A 174 4.29 -10.52 -4.40
C LEU A 174 5.49 -9.91 -3.66
N SER A 175 6.52 -9.52 -4.40
CA SER A 175 7.54 -8.61 -3.91
C SER A 175 6.99 -7.18 -3.84
N ILE A 176 7.63 -6.28 -3.06
CA ILE A 176 7.21 -4.88 -2.97
C ILE A 176 7.12 -4.17 -4.34
N LYS A 177 7.98 -4.55 -5.29
CA LYS A 177 7.92 -4.02 -6.66
C LYS A 177 6.68 -4.51 -7.40
N GLU A 178 6.34 -5.79 -7.27
CA GLU A 178 5.14 -6.37 -7.88
C GLU A 178 3.87 -5.85 -7.21
N GLU A 179 3.88 -5.61 -5.89
CA GLU A 179 2.80 -4.93 -5.18
C GLU A 179 2.59 -3.50 -5.70
N TYR A 180 3.68 -2.77 -5.95
CA TYR A 180 3.64 -1.44 -6.52
C TYR A 180 3.14 -1.46 -7.97
N GLU A 181 3.59 -2.41 -8.79
CA GLU A 181 3.06 -2.61 -10.15
C GLU A 181 1.55 -2.88 -10.11
N LEU A 182 1.09 -3.73 -9.18
CA LEU A 182 -0.33 -4.01 -8.99
C LEU A 182 -1.12 -2.76 -8.58
N LEU A 183 -0.55 -1.90 -7.72
CA LEU A 183 -1.16 -0.61 -7.32
C LEU A 183 -1.40 0.28 -8.54
N GLY A 184 -0.46 0.29 -9.49
CA GLY A 184 -0.54 1.06 -10.73
C GLY A 184 -1.50 0.52 -11.80
N LEU A 185 -2.13 -0.62 -11.55
CA LEU A 185 -3.17 -1.15 -12.44
C LEU A 185 -4.55 -0.61 -12.03
N PHE A 186 -5.03 0.41 -12.75
CA PHE A 186 -6.28 1.10 -12.40
C PHE A 186 -7.56 0.35 -12.81
N HIS A 187 -7.47 -0.89 -13.32
CA HIS A 187 -8.60 -1.73 -13.66
C HIS A 187 -8.56 -3.05 -12.91
N GLU A 188 -9.64 -3.38 -12.17
CA GLU A 188 -9.75 -4.62 -11.41
C GLU A 188 -9.47 -5.87 -12.24
N LEU A 189 -9.95 -5.90 -13.50
CA LEU A 189 -9.71 -7.03 -14.41
C LEU A 189 -8.22 -7.22 -14.71
N GLN A 190 -7.45 -6.14 -14.85
CA GLN A 190 -6.00 -6.21 -15.05
C GLN A 190 -5.30 -6.73 -13.80
N ARG A 191 -5.70 -6.25 -12.61
CA ARG A 191 -5.16 -6.73 -11.33
C ARG A 191 -5.43 -8.23 -11.12
N GLN A 192 -6.64 -8.68 -11.41
CA GLN A 192 -6.99 -10.11 -11.32
C GLN A 192 -6.16 -10.97 -12.26
N GLU A 193 -5.96 -10.54 -13.50
CA GLU A 193 -5.12 -11.27 -14.45
C GLU A 193 -3.64 -11.22 -14.04
N TYR A 194 -3.14 -10.09 -13.54
CA TYR A 194 -1.79 -9.95 -12.99
C TYR A 194 -1.55 -10.96 -11.85
N LEU A 195 -2.43 -10.99 -10.85
CA LEU A 195 -2.36 -11.94 -9.73
C LEU A 195 -2.40 -13.39 -10.22
N LYS A 196 -3.28 -13.72 -11.15
CA LYS A 196 -3.36 -15.07 -11.74
C LYS A 196 -2.05 -15.45 -12.40
N GLN A 197 -1.46 -14.59 -13.23
CA GLN A 197 -0.20 -14.86 -13.93
C GLN A 197 0.97 -15.01 -12.95
N HIS A 198 1.03 -14.18 -11.91
CA HIS A 198 2.01 -14.29 -10.84
C HIS A 198 1.90 -15.65 -10.12
N LEU A 199 0.69 -15.99 -9.67
CA LEU A 199 0.44 -17.25 -8.94
C LEU A 199 0.74 -18.49 -9.76
N LEU A 200 0.47 -18.48 -11.07
CA LEU A 200 0.83 -19.58 -11.98
C LEU A 200 2.35 -19.82 -12.05
N LYS A 201 3.16 -18.78 -11.87
CA LYS A 201 4.62 -18.87 -11.83
C LYS A 201 5.13 -19.30 -10.45
N VAL A 202 4.57 -18.74 -9.38
CA VAL A 202 5.07 -18.93 -8.01
C VAL A 202 4.67 -20.29 -7.43
N LEU A 203 3.44 -20.73 -7.66
CA LEU A 203 2.92 -21.97 -7.05
C LEU A 203 3.76 -23.22 -7.34
N PRO A 204 4.19 -23.52 -8.60
CA PRO A 204 5.04 -24.67 -8.88
C PRO A 204 6.41 -24.58 -8.17
N VAL A 205 7.01 -23.39 -8.15
CA VAL A 205 8.32 -23.17 -7.52
C VAL A 205 8.25 -23.43 -6.02
N VAL A 206 7.24 -22.89 -5.35
CA VAL A 206 7.05 -23.07 -3.90
C VAL A 206 6.76 -24.55 -3.58
N ALA A 207 5.96 -25.25 -4.40
CA ALA A 207 5.67 -26.68 -4.22
C ALA A 207 6.94 -27.54 -4.35
N GLU A 208 7.80 -27.23 -5.31
CA GLU A 208 9.09 -27.91 -5.50
C GLU A 208 10.04 -27.65 -4.32
N MET A 209 10.16 -26.41 -3.86
CA MET A 209 10.98 -26.05 -2.71
C MET A 209 10.54 -26.79 -1.43
N GLU A 210 9.25 -26.89 -1.15
CA GLU A 210 8.74 -27.61 0.02
C GLU A 210 8.97 -29.14 -0.11
N THR A 211 8.89 -29.68 -1.32
CA THR A 211 9.22 -31.08 -1.58
C THR A 211 10.71 -31.36 -1.34
N LEU A 212 11.59 -30.47 -1.80
CA LEU A 212 13.03 -30.56 -1.58
C LEU A 212 13.37 -30.45 -0.09
N LYS A 213 12.77 -29.50 0.61
CA LYS A 213 12.93 -29.31 2.05
C LYS A 213 12.56 -30.60 2.84
N LYS A 214 11.42 -31.21 2.51
CA LYS A 214 11.03 -32.51 3.11
C LYS A 214 12.04 -33.61 2.86
N ARG A 215 12.57 -33.73 1.63
CA ARG A 215 13.62 -34.72 1.29
C ARG A 215 14.89 -34.48 2.10
N ILE A 216 15.35 -33.24 2.26
CA ILE A 216 16.52 -32.90 3.06
C ILE A 216 16.31 -33.27 4.52
N GLN A 217 15.14 -32.96 5.10
CA GLN A 217 14.81 -33.33 6.47
C GLN A 217 14.82 -34.85 6.69
N LEU A 218 14.23 -35.60 5.78
CA LEU A 218 14.25 -37.07 5.84
C LEU A 218 15.68 -37.66 5.76
N ASN A 219 16.50 -37.16 4.83
CA ASN A 219 17.89 -37.59 4.68
C ASN A 219 18.76 -37.18 5.89
N GLY A 220 18.49 -36.03 6.53
CA GLY A 220 19.16 -35.59 7.77
C GLY A 220 18.86 -36.50 8.97
N HIS A 221 17.65 -37.06 9.07
CA HIS A 221 17.30 -38.03 10.09
C HIS A 221 18.02 -39.37 9.91
N PHE A 222 18.24 -39.84 8.67
CA PHE A 222 18.98 -41.07 8.42
C PHE A 222 20.45 -40.97 8.79
N LYS A 223 21.11 -39.82 8.66
CA LYS A 223 22.49 -39.60 9.12
C LYS A 223 22.66 -39.70 10.64
N ASN A 224 21.64 -39.36 11.40
CA ASN A 224 21.67 -39.45 12.87
C ASN A 224 21.36 -40.87 13.39
N LEU A 225 20.78 -41.73 12.57
CA LEU A 225 20.52 -43.13 12.93
C LEU A 225 21.68 -44.07 12.60
N SER A 226 22.63 -43.67 11.74
CA SER A 226 23.83 -44.46 11.42
C SER A 226 24.96 -44.36 12.45
N GLY A 227 24.70 -43.72 13.60
CA GLY A 227 25.65 -43.61 14.71
C GLY A 227 25.61 -44.73 15.76
N PHE A 228 24.99 -45.89 15.48
CA PHE A 228 25.15 -47.07 16.29
C PHE A 228 26.47 -47.75 15.95
N LYS A 229 27.44 -47.62 16.85
CA LYS A 229 28.68 -48.36 16.91
C LYS A 229 28.35 -49.86 17.07
N LEU A 230 28.98 -50.70 16.25
CA LEU A 230 29.31 -52.09 16.57
C LEU A 230 30.42 -52.12 17.59
#